data_0b79ba00fa5f497472a86c03601e3e50
#
_entry.id   0b79ba00fa5f497472a86c03601e3e50
#
_cell.length_a   1.000
_cell.length_b   1.000
_cell.length_c   1.000
_cell.angle_alpha   90.00
_cell.angle_beta   90.00
_cell.angle_gamma   90.00
#
_symmetry.space_group_name_H-M   'P 1'
#
loop_
_entity.id
_entity.type
_entity.pdbx_description
1 polymer ?
#
loop_
_entity_poly.entity_id
_entity_poly.type
_entity_poly.pdbx_seq_one_letter_code
_entity_poly.pdbx_strand_id
1 'polypeptide(L)'
;MKIPLIILCFCFIFSCNDKLKNEDDFVIIKVNPKVENISFFWKDNDEQILKSIENLKKKVEREDKDLTFAMNGGMFEKNNFPKGLYIEDFKILNKIDTLSGEGNFYLDTNGIFYLTKNNDAELIETKNFKYNSNIKYATQSGPMLLMNQKINPIFKKNSENLNIRNGVGILEDGNVVFIMSKKEINFYNFASIFKELGCRKALYLDGFVSRTYYPEGNWIQNDGDFGVMIGITESKK
;
A
#
# COMPACT_ATOMS: atom_id res chain seq x y z
N MET A 1 39.96 -56.93 3.42
CA MET A 1 39.92 -55.48 3.34
C MET A 1 38.50 -55.09 3.03
N LYS A 2 37.71 -54.61 4.05
CA LYS A 2 36.28 -54.26 3.90
C LYS A 2 36.19 -52.75 3.68
N ILE A 3 35.68 -52.33 2.53
CA ILE A 3 35.45 -50.93 2.17
C ILE A 3 34.07 -50.52 2.77
N PRO A 4 34.01 -49.43 3.60
CA PRO A 4 32.71 -48.98 4.07
C PRO A 4 32.01 -48.16 2.98
N LEU A 5 30.76 -48.56 2.71
CA LEU A 5 29.83 -47.84 1.84
C LEU A 5 29.34 -46.58 2.54
N ILE A 6 29.77 -45.41 2.10
CA ILE A 6 29.27 -44.12 2.57
C ILE A 6 27.97 -43.81 1.81
N ILE A 7 26.84 -43.93 2.50
CA ILE A 7 25.53 -43.51 1.98
C ILE A 7 25.47 -41.99 2.16
N LEU A 8 25.59 -41.26 1.05
CA LEU A 8 25.42 -39.79 1.00
C LEU A 8 23.93 -39.51 0.98
N CYS A 9 23.38 -39.13 2.13
CA CYS A 9 21.98 -38.71 2.27
C CYS A 9 21.80 -37.33 1.65
N PHE A 10 21.26 -37.27 0.43
CA PHE A 10 20.92 -36.01 -0.24
C PHE A 10 19.60 -35.50 0.38
N CYS A 11 19.68 -34.57 1.34
CA CYS A 11 18.52 -33.85 1.82
C CYS A 11 18.04 -32.89 0.72
N PHE A 12 17.03 -33.30 -0.04
CA PHE A 12 16.25 -32.38 -0.87
C PHE A 12 15.48 -31.45 0.06
N ILE A 13 15.96 -30.20 0.17
CA ILE A 13 15.20 -29.11 0.77
C ILE A 13 14.12 -28.76 -0.26
N PHE A 14 12.93 -29.32 -0.14
CA PHE A 14 11.76 -28.84 -0.81
C PHE A 14 11.45 -27.45 -0.22
N SER A 15 11.86 -26.39 -0.93
CA SER A 15 11.27 -25.06 -0.73
C SER A 15 9.82 -25.14 -1.18
N CYS A 16 8.92 -25.32 -0.22
CA CYS A 16 7.50 -25.10 -0.47
C CYS A 16 7.30 -23.61 -0.75
N ASN A 17 7.26 -23.25 -2.03
CA ASN A 17 6.61 -22.03 -2.46
C ASN A 17 5.11 -22.28 -2.32
N ASP A 18 4.55 -22.00 -1.15
CA ASP A 18 3.09 -21.94 -0.97
C ASP A 18 2.59 -20.74 -1.80
N LYS A 19 2.19 -21.00 -3.06
CA LYS A 19 1.45 -20.00 -3.85
C LYS A 19 0.19 -19.65 -3.09
N LEU A 20 -0.05 -18.35 -2.91
CA LEU A 20 -1.31 -17.82 -2.43
C LEU A 20 -2.47 -18.50 -3.17
N LYS A 21 -3.44 -19.03 -2.43
CA LYS A 21 -4.69 -19.46 -3.04
C LYS A 21 -5.35 -18.25 -3.69
N ASN A 22 -5.49 -18.27 -5.04
CA ASN A 22 -6.11 -17.23 -5.85
C ASN A 22 -5.27 -15.94 -6.04
N GLU A 23 -3.96 -16.04 -6.21
CA GLU A 23 -3.09 -14.89 -6.56
C GLU A 23 -3.64 -14.10 -7.78
N ASP A 24 -4.27 -14.79 -8.72
CA ASP A 24 -4.89 -14.20 -9.92
C ASP A 24 -6.05 -13.23 -9.60
N ASP A 25 -6.64 -13.29 -8.41
CA ASP A 25 -7.71 -12.38 -7.98
C ASP A 25 -7.19 -11.05 -7.41
N PHE A 26 -5.87 -10.84 -7.41
CA PHE A 26 -5.23 -9.64 -6.88
C PHE A 26 -4.23 -9.04 -7.86
N VAL A 27 -4.02 -7.73 -7.73
CA VAL A 27 -2.84 -7.04 -8.23
C VAL A 27 -1.93 -6.89 -7.01
N ILE A 28 -0.74 -7.52 -7.06
CA ILE A 28 0.22 -7.54 -5.95
C ILE A 28 1.55 -7.01 -6.47
N ILE A 29 2.07 -5.99 -5.82
CA ILE A 29 3.37 -5.39 -6.15
C ILE A 29 4.22 -5.34 -4.88
N LYS A 30 5.39 -5.98 -4.93
CA LYS A 30 6.40 -5.90 -3.87
C LYS A 30 7.49 -4.92 -4.29
N VAL A 31 7.79 -3.96 -3.43
CA VAL A 31 8.66 -2.82 -3.71
C VAL A 31 9.75 -2.73 -2.65
N ASN A 32 11.00 -2.58 -3.06
CA ASN A 32 12.07 -2.21 -2.16
C ASN A 32 12.20 -0.67 -2.13
N PRO A 33 11.77 0.00 -1.05
CA PRO A 33 11.78 1.46 -1.00
C PRO A 33 13.19 2.07 -1.01
N LYS A 34 14.23 1.26 -0.80
CA LYS A 34 15.64 1.72 -0.89
C LYS A 34 16.15 1.79 -2.33
N VAL A 35 15.47 1.12 -3.25
CA VAL A 35 15.87 1.00 -4.66
C VAL A 35 14.89 1.73 -5.56
N GLU A 36 13.61 1.56 -5.30
CA GLU A 36 12.51 2.08 -6.12
C GLU A 36 11.99 3.39 -5.55
N ASN A 37 11.75 4.36 -6.41
CA ASN A 37 11.35 5.70 -6.00
C ASN A 37 9.83 5.78 -5.77
N ILE A 38 9.40 5.42 -4.56
CA ILE A 38 8.01 5.61 -4.13
C ILE A 38 7.78 7.08 -3.81
N SER A 39 6.77 7.68 -4.40
CA SER A 39 6.37 9.07 -4.15
C SER A 39 4.86 9.19 -3.96
N PHE A 40 4.45 10.23 -3.25
CA PHE A 40 3.04 10.54 -3.06
C PHE A 40 2.70 11.77 -3.89
N PHE A 41 1.46 11.80 -4.39
CA PHE A 41 1.01 12.83 -5.32
C PHE A 41 -0.41 13.25 -4.99
N TRP A 42 -0.64 14.54 -4.94
CA TRP A 42 -1.96 15.13 -4.78
C TRP A 42 -2.25 16.16 -5.86
N LYS A 43 -1.30 17.06 -6.09
CA LYS A 43 -1.42 18.16 -7.05
C LYS A 43 -0.35 18.12 -8.12
N ASP A 44 -0.62 18.79 -9.22
CA ASP A 44 0.38 19.06 -10.24
C ASP A 44 1.20 20.33 -9.89
N ASN A 45 2.07 20.73 -10.81
CA ASN A 45 2.96 21.88 -10.63
C ASN A 45 2.21 23.23 -10.67
N ASP A 46 0.98 23.23 -11.20
CA ASP A 46 0.08 24.38 -11.26
C ASP A 46 -0.92 24.39 -10.08
N GLU A 47 -0.66 23.62 -9.03
CA GLU A 47 -1.51 23.44 -7.84
C GLU A 47 -2.90 22.85 -8.13
N GLN A 48 -3.12 22.27 -9.31
CA GLN A 48 -4.38 21.60 -9.65
C GLN A 48 -4.36 20.17 -9.09
N ILE A 49 -5.48 19.76 -8.47
CA ILE A 49 -5.62 18.40 -7.94
C ILE A 49 -5.63 17.42 -9.12
N LEU A 50 -4.75 16.41 -9.06
CA LEU A 50 -4.56 15.42 -10.12
C LEU A 50 -5.79 14.55 -10.38
N LYS A 51 -6.46 14.09 -9.35
CA LYS A 51 -7.70 13.30 -9.35
C LYS A 51 -7.61 11.90 -9.97
N SER A 52 -6.83 11.72 -11.06
CA SER A 52 -6.77 10.46 -11.80
C SER A 52 -5.35 10.00 -12.07
N ILE A 53 -5.19 8.71 -12.31
CA ILE A 53 -3.91 8.11 -12.70
C ILE A 53 -3.45 8.67 -14.06
N GLU A 54 -4.38 8.95 -14.97
CA GLU A 54 -4.05 9.57 -16.25
C GLU A 54 -3.37 10.94 -16.08
N ASN A 55 -3.91 11.79 -15.19
CA ASN A 55 -3.31 13.09 -14.92
C ASN A 55 -1.96 12.98 -14.20
N LEU A 56 -1.83 12.01 -13.28
CA LEU A 56 -0.55 11.70 -12.64
C LEU A 56 0.49 11.28 -13.70
N LYS A 57 0.10 10.39 -14.63
CA LYS A 57 0.98 9.96 -15.72
C LYS A 57 1.45 11.13 -16.56
N LYS A 58 0.54 12.02 -16.99
CA LYS A 58 0.88 13.24 -17.74
C LYS A 58 1.84 14.16 -16.95
N LYS A 59 1.63 14.29 -15.61
CA LYS A 59 2.54 15.06 -14.74
C LYS A 59 3.94 14.45 -14.75
N VAL A 60 4.05 13.16 -14.52
CA VAL A 60 5.32 12.42 -14.45
C VAL A 60 6.07 12.48 -15.80
N GLU A 61 5.35 12.33 -16.92
CA GLU A 61 5.90 12.43 -18.26
C GLU A 61 6.49 13.82 -18.58
N ARG A 62 5.88 14.90 -18.06
CA ARG A 62 6.42 16.28 -18.17
C ARG A 62 7.72 16.48 -17.37
N GLU A 63 7.99 15.59 -16.42
CA GLU A 63 9.20 15.60 -15.58
C GLU A 63 10.28 14.64 -16.13
N ASP A 64 10.17 14.19 -17.39
CA ASP A 64 11.05 13.21 -18.04
C ASP A 64 11.18 11.89 -17.24
N LYS A 65 10.07 11.43 -16.67
CA LYS A 65 9.98 10.16 -15.95
C LYS A 65 8.88 9.28 -16.53
N ASP A 66 9.01 8.00 -16.28
CA ASP A 66 7.98 7.00 -16.56
C ASP A 66 7.28 6.60 -15.25
N LEU A 67 5.95 6.49 -15.30
CA LEU A 67 5.15 5.96 -14.22
C LEU A 67 5.07 4.44 -14.39
N THR A 68 5.70 3.67 -13.49
CA THR A 68 5.72 2.20 -13.53
C THR A 68 4.65 1.57 -12.66
N PHE A 69 4.20 2.29 -11.64
CA PHE A 69 3.11 1.90 -10.77
C PHE A 69 2.38 3.13 -10.23
N ALA A 70 1.06 3.03 -10.07
CA ALA A 70 0.28 3.96 -9.26
C ALA A 70 -0.97 3.31 -8.69
N MET A 71 -1.42 3.80 -7.53
CA MET A 71 -2.74 3.52 -6.95
C MET A 71 -3.24 4.70 -6.13
N ASN A 72 -4.55 4.75 -5.87
CA ASN A 72 -5.08 5.70 -4.90
C ASN A 72 -4.50 5.41 -3.51
N GLY A 73 -4.04 6.44 -2.83
CA GLY A 73 -3.11 6.34 -1.69
C GLY A 73 -3.70 6.68 -0.33
N GLY A 74 -5.00 6.97 -0.24
CA GLY A 74 -5.66 7.31 1.01
C GLY A 74 -7.04 7.89 0.81
N MET A 75 -7.81 7.96 1.89
CA MET A 75 -9.17 8.53 1.87
C MET A 75 -9.13 10.04 1.69
N PHE A 76 -10.21 10.61 1.18
CA PHE A 76 -10.33 12.01 0.86
C PHE A 76 -11.75 12.55 1.11
N GLU A 77 -11.85 13.86 1.25
CA GLU A 77 -13.11 14.59 1.38
C GLU A 77 -13.72 14.92 0.00
N LYS A 78 -14.96 15.42 -0.03
CA LYS A 78 -15.72 15.69 -1.26
C LYS A 78 -14.99 16.51 -2.33
N ASN A 79 -14.01 17.32 -1.94
CA ASN A 79 -13.24 18.17 -2.86
C ASN A 79 -11.91 17.56 -3.25
N ASN A 80 -11.74 16.23 -3.12
CA ASN A 80 -10.47 15.51 -3.33
C ASN A 80 -9.33 15.99 -2.42
N PHE A 81 -9.66 16.61 -1.27
CA PHE A 81 -8.68 16.94 -0.24
C PHE A 81 -8.34 15.68 0.57
N PRO A 82 -7.06 15.48 0.90
CA PRO A 82 -6.65 14.36 1.76
C PRO A 82 -7.45 14.37 3.07
N LYS A 83 -7.96 13.23 3.49
CA LYS A 83 -8.57 13.06 4.80
C LYS A 83 -7.49 12.67 5.81
N GLY A 84 -7.35 13.47 6.90
CA GLY A 84 -6.28 13.29 7.88
C GLY A 84 -4.90 13.67 7.36
N LEU A 85 -3.86 13.17 8.04
CA LEU A 85 -2.48 13.57 7.74
C LEU A 85 -2.09 13.30 6.30
N TYR A 86 -1.55 14.34 5.66
CA TYR A 86 -0.89 14.21 4.39
C TYR A 86 0.41 15.02 4.37
N ILE A 87 1.51 14.35 4.08
CA ILE A 87 2.84 14.94 3.93
C ILE A 87 3.35 14.58 2.54
N GLU A 88 3.75 15.58 1.78
CA GLU A 88 4.37 15.45 0.48
C GLU A 88 5.67 16.27 0.47
N ASP A 89 6.75 15.62 0.12
CA ASP A 89 8.09 16.21 0.05
C ASP A 89 8.44 17.07 1.28
N PHE A 90 8.32 16.46 2.48
CA PHE A 90 8.56 17.06 3.82
C PHE A 90 7.58 18.14 4.24
N LYS A 91 6.60 18.51 3.41
CA LYS A 91 5.61 19.54 3.73
C LYS A 91 4.32 18.92 4.24
N ILE A 92 3.86 19.35 5.40
CA ILE A 92 2.54 18.99 5.92
C ILE A 92 1.50 19.77 5.14
N LEU A 93 0.78 19.09 4.24
CA LEU A 93 -0.28 19.70 3.42
C LEU A 93 -1.66 19.51 4.03
N ASN A 94 -1.85 18.49 4.88
CA ASN A 94 -3.02 18.36 5.73
C ASN A 94 -2.64 17.82 7.11
N LYS A 95 -3.37 18.22 8.14
CA LYS A 95 -3.06 17.84 9.53
C LYS A 95 -3.58 16.44 9.85
N ILE A 96 -2.98 15.85 10.88
CA ILE A 96 -3.46 14.58 11.44
C ILE A 96 -4.88 14.73 11.97
N ASP A 97 -5.74 13.77 11.66
CA ASP A 97 -7.09 13.66 12.21
C ASP A 97 -7.09 12.60 13.32
N THR A 98 -7.37 13.05 14.53
CA THR A 98 -7.48 12.19 15.74
C THR A 98 -8.91 12.17 16.28
N LEU A 99 -9.87 12.68 15.52
CA LEU A 99 -11.27 12.70 15.91
C LEU A 99 -11.90 11.31 15.80
N SER A 100 -13.05 11.15 16.40
CA SER A 100 -13.94 10.00 16.19
C SER A 100 -15.04 10.39 15.20
N GLY A 101 -15.51 9.42 14.40
CA GLY A 101 -16.55 9.66 13.42
C GLY A 101 -17.10 8.35 12.84
N GLU A 102 -17.86 8.48 11.77
CA GLU A 102 -18.42 7.34 11.04
C GLU A 102 -17.59 6.97 9.83
N GLY A 103 -17.78 5.74 9.34
CA GLY A 103 -17.11 5.22 8.15
C GLY A 103 -15.75 4.57 8.43
N ASN A 104 -15.17 4.01 7.38
CA ASN A 104 -13.97 3.19 7.48
C ASN A 104 -12.75 3.95 8.02
N PHE A 105 -12.65 5.26 7.74
CA PHE A 105 -11.55 6.09 8.25
C PHE A 105 -11.50 6.13 9.78
N TYR A 106 -12.67 6.15 10.43
CA TYR A 106 -12.80 6.24 11.88
C TYR A 106 -13.02 4.90 12.57
N LEU A 107 -12.98 3.78 11.82
CA LEU A 107 -12.95 2.48 12.45
C LEU A 107 -11.73 2.39 13.37
N ASP A 108 -11.91 1.76 14.54
CA ASP A 108 -10.87 1.62 15.55
C ASP A 108 -9.56 1.13 14.90
N THR A 109 -8.45 1.79 15.29
CA THR A 109 -7.11 1.56 14.76
C THR A 109 -6.91 2.04 13.30
N ASN A 110 -7.25 3.28 12.96
CA ASN A 110 -6.70 3.89 11.76
C ASN A 110 -5.17 4.09 11.89
N GLY A 111 -4.50 4.28 10.77
CA GLY A 111 -3.03 4.31 10.74
C GLY A 111 -2.46 5.31 9.73
N ILE A 112 -1.16 5.43 9.79
CA ILE A 112 -0.37 6.29 8.91
C ILE A 112 0.69 5.44 8.23
N PHE A 113 0.69 5.45 6.90
CA PHE A 113 1.80 4.97 6.09
C PHE A 113 2.71 6.14 5.77
N TYR A 114 4.00 5.99 6.01
CA TYR A 114 4.96 7.05 5.72
C TYR A 114 6.32 6.52 5.25
N LEU A 115 7.03 7.39 4.54
CA LEU A 115 8.41 7.19 4.11
C LEU A 115 9.29 8.27 4.72
N THR A 116 10.46 7.86 5.20
CA THR A 116 11.48 8.78 5.71
C THR A 116 12.35 9.33 4.59
N LYS A 117 13.19 10.33 4.90
CA LYS A 117 14.24 10.85 3.99
C LYS A 117 15.21 9.79 3.47
N ASN A 118 15.37 8.70 4.23
CA ASN A 118 16.23 7.59 3.88
C ASN A 118 15.47 6.47 3.16
N ASN A 119 14.21 6.74 2.74
CA ASN A 119 13.31 5.76 2.14
C ASN A 119 13.03 4.54 3.05
N ASP A 120 13.05 4.71 4.37
CA ASP A 120 12.50 3.72 5.29
C ASP A 120 10.98 3.82 5.24
N ALA A 121 10.31 2.69 5.01
CA ALA A 121 8.86 2.61 5.00
C ALA A 121 8.33 2.15 6.35
N GLU A 122 7.33 2.84 6.88
CA GLU A 122 6.70 2.50 8.14
C GLU A 122 5.17 2.62 8.10
N LEU A 123 4.53 1.73 8.87
CA LEU A 123 3.11 1.78 9.20
C LEU A 123 2.95 1.87 10.71
N ILE A 124 2.19 2.85 11.18
CA ILE A 124 1.95 3.07 12.60
C ILE A 124 0.48 3.42 12.85
N GLU A 125 -0.07 2.95 13.97
CA GLU A 125 -1.39 3.40 14.43
C GLU A 125 -1.36 4.91 14.69
N THR A 126 -2.40 5.62 14.26
CA THR A 126 -2.47 7.09 14.37
C THR A 126 -2.20 7.60 15.79
N LYS A 127 -2.74 6.91 16.80
CA LYS A 127 -2.55 7.28 18.23
C LYS A 127 -1.09 7.24 18.70
N ASN A 128 -0.24 6.45 18.00
CA ASN A 128 1.17 6.28 18.33
C ASN A 128 2.09 7.12 17.43
N PHE A 129 1.53 7.81 16.45
CA PHE A 129 2.31 8.60 15.50
C PHE A 129 2.89 9.85 16.17
N LYS A 130 4.17 10.08 15.89
CA LYS A 130 4.89 11.32 16.29
C LYS A 130 5.57 11.90 15.07
N TYR A 131 5.13 13.10 14.70
CA TYR A 131 5.77 13.82 13.61
C TYR A 131 7.25 14.09 13.93
N ASN A 132 8.08 13.95 12.91
CA ASN A 132 9.45 14.42 12.93
C ASN A 132 9.86 14.87 11.50
N SER A 133 10.86 15.73 11.40
CA SER A 133 11.31 16.34 10.13
C SER A 133 11.96 15.38 9.15
N ASN A 134 12.16 14.11 9.52
CA ASN A 134 12.69 13.10 8.61
C ASN A 134 11.58 12.44 7.76
N ILE A 135 10.31 12.70 8.05
CA ILE A 135 9.20 12.13 7.29
C ILE A 135 9.07 12.92 5.98
N LYS A 136 9.32 12.23 4.86
CA LYS A 136 9.24 12.79 3.52
C LYS A 136 7.82 12.73 2.96
N TYR A 137 7.18 11.58 3.10
CA TYR A 137 5.82 11.33 2.65
C TYR A 137 5.01 10.67 3.77
N ALA A 138 3.76 11.04 3.93
CA ALA A 138 2.82 10.35 4.81
C ALA A 138 1.39 10.47 4.31
N THR A 139 0.60 9.42 4.51
CA THR A 139 -0.85 9.42 4.32
C THR A 139 -1.53 8.71 5.47
N GLN A 140 -2.57 9.33 6.02
CA GLN A 140 -3.44 8.71 7.02
C GLN A 140 -4.62 8.05 6.35
N SER A 141 -4.94 6.83 6.77
CA SER A 141 -6.08 6.10 6.29
C SER A 141 -6.54 5.05 7.32
N GLY A 142 -7.46 4.20 6.96
CA GLY A 142 -7.91 3.18 7.90
C GLY A 142 -9.05 2.31 7.39
N PRO A 143 -9.25 1.20 8.08
CA PRO A 143 -8.56 0.74 9.30
C PRO A 143 -7.20 0.08 9.03
N MET A 144 -6.39 -0.10 10.09
CA MET A 144 -5.27 -1.04 10.08
C MET A 144 -5.81 -2.45 9.79
N LEU A 145 -5.26 -3.12 8.79
CA LEU A 145 -5.61 -4.49 8.41
C LEU A 145 -4.88 -5.52 9.27
N LEU A 146 -3.57 -5.28 9.46
CA LEU A 146 -2.71 -6.09 10.30
C LEU A 146 -1.96 -5.23 11.31
N MET A 147 -1.85 -5.73 12.52
CA MET A 147 -1.02 -5.20 13.60
C MET A 147 -0.20 -6.35 14.19
N ASN A 148 1.14 -6.25 14.09
CA ASN A 148 2.05 -7.30 14.57
C ASN A 148 1.66 -8.71 14.06
N GLN A 149 1.48 -8.84 12.73
CA GLN A 149 1.08 -10.08 12.03
C GLN A 149 -0.31 -10.64 12.41
N LYS A 150 -1.09 -9.89 13.19
CA LYS A 150 -2.45 -10.29 13.59
C LYS A 150 -3.48 -9.48 12.81
N ILE A 151 -4.47 -10.17 12.26
CA ILE A 151 -5.63 -9.52 11.62
C ILE A 151 -6.35 -8.70 12.68
N ASN A 152 -6.76 -7.50 12.31
CA ASN A 152 -7.54 -6.64 13.21
C ASN A 152 -8.79 -7.38 13.74
N PRO A 153 -8.95 -7.49 15.07
CA PRO A 153 -10.02 -8.30 15.67
C PRO A 153 -11.44 -7.79 15.39
N ILE A 154 -11.60 -6.54 14.93
CA ILE A 154 -12.92 -6.02 14.54
C ILE A 154 -13.46 -6.67 13.27
N PHE A 155 -12.62 -7.32 12.45
CA PHE A 155 -13.05 -7.91 11.18
C PHE A 155 -13.69 -9.28 11.39
N LYS A 156 -14.85 -9.47 10.76
CA LYS A 156 -15.58 -10.73 10.75
C LYS A 156 -15.30 -11.50 9.46
N LYS A 157 -14.93 -12.79 9.57
CA LYS A 157 -14.61 -13.66 8.45
C LYS A 157 -15.75 -13.75 7.42
N ASN A 158 -16.98 -13.79 7.90
CA ASN A 158 -18.17 -13.93 7.07
C ASN A 158 -18.93 -12.61 6.91
N SER A 159 -18.23 -11.48 6.90
CA SER A 159 -18.84 -10.18 6.69
C SER A 159 -19.34 -10.05 5.25
N GLU A 160 -20.55 -9.56 5.09
CA GLU A 160 -21.19 -9.25 3.79
C GLU A 160 -20.77 -7.88 3.25
N ASN A 161 -19.97 -7.11 3.97
CA ASN A 161 -19.42 -5.85 3.49
C ASN A 161 -18.32 -6.14 2.47
N LEU A 162 -18.74 -6.36 1.23
CA LEU A 162 -17.88 -6.68 0.11
C LEU A 162 -17.62 -5.44 -0.75
N ASN A 163 -16.37 -5.18 -1.09
CA ASN A 163 -15.96 -4.10 -1.98
C ASN A 163 -14.64 -4.49 -2.67
N ILE A 164 -14.33 -3.85 -3.79
CA ILE A 164 -12.95 -3.82 -4.28
C ILE A 164 -12.13 -3.06 -3.24
N ARG A 165 -10.96 -3.59 -2.88
CA ARG A 165 -10.14 -3.02 -1.82
C ARG A 165 -8.70 -2.85 -2.27
N ASN A 166 -8.06 -1.80 -1.77
CA ASN A 166 -6.61 -1.63 -1.89
C ASN A 166 -5.99 -1.33 -0.52
N GLY A 167 -4.70 -1.58 -0.43
CA GLY A 167 -3.97 -1.38 0.80
C GLY A 167 -2.47 -1.49 0.61
N VAL A 168 -1.75 -1.17 1.68
CA VAL A 168 -0.31 -1.25 1.77
C VAL A 168 0.10 -2.07 2.98
N GLY A 169 1.12 -2.91 2.82
CA GLY A 169 1.72 -3.70 3.90
C GLY A 169 3.22 -3.53 3.96
N ILE A 170 3.81 -3.85 5.11
CA ILE A 170 5.27 -3.85 5.30
C ILE A 170 5.69 -5.24 5.76
N LEU A 171 6.66 -5.81 5.04
CA LEU A 171 7.30 -7.09 5.33
C LEU A 171 8.35 -6.94 6.44
N GLU A 172 8.83 -8.07 6.98
CA GLU A 172 9.89 -8.07 8.00
C GLU A 172 11.21 -7.47 7.49
N ASP A 173 11.51 -7.64 6.21
CA ASP A 173 12.70 -7.11 5.55
C ASP A 173 12.61 -5.60 5.21
N GLY A 174 11.48 -4.94 5.54
CA GLY A 174 11.22 -3.53 5.25
C GLY A 174 10.70 -3.25 3.85
N ASN A 175 10.54 -4.28 3.00
CA ASN A 175 9.88 -4.11 1.71
C ASN A 175 8.40 -3.77 1.89
N VAL A 176 7.88 -2.99 0.95
CA VAL A 176 6.49 -2.57 0.88
C VAL A 176 5.72 -3.49 -0.06
N VAL A 177 4.51 -3.85 0.31
CA VAL A 177 3.59 -4.59 -0.56
C VAL A 177 2.35 -3.76 -0.78
N PHE A 178 2.04 -3.43 -2.03
CA PHE A 178 0.78 -2.84 -2.43
C PHE A 178 -0.13 -3.92 -3.01
N ILE A 179 -1.39 -3.94 -2.58
CA ILE A 179 -2.38 -4.92 -3.04
C ILE A 179 -3.67 -4.21 -3.43
N MET A 180 -4.25 -4.60 -4.56
CA MET A 180 -5.65 -4.32 -4.89
C MET A 180 -6.36 -5.64 -5.22
N SER A 181 -7.58 -5.83 -4.71
CA SER A 181 -8.41 -6.95 -5.13
C SER A 181 -9.07 -6.66 -6.48
N LYS A 182 -9.08 -7.65 -7.38
CA LYS A 182 -9.79 -7.55 -8.68
C LYS A 182 -11.29 -7.85 -8.55
N LYS A 183 -11.68 -8.47 -7.43
CA LYS A 183 -13.05 -8.83 -7.07
C LYS A 183 -13.40 -8.24 -5.70
N GLU A 184 -14.69 -8.11 -5.44
CA GLU A 184 -15.19 -7.68 -4.15
C GLU A 184 -14.80 -8.67 -3.04
N ILE A 185 -14.32 -8.14 -1.92
CA ILE A 185 -13.80 -8.91 -0.79
C ILE A 185 -14.10 -8.19 0.53
N ASN A 186 -14.33 -8.92 1.61
CA ASN A 186 -14.47 -8.31 2.94
C ASN A 186 -13.09 -8.01 3.58
N PHE A 187 -13.09 -7.20 4.63
CA PHE A 187 -11.86 -6.79 5.30
C PHE A 187 -11.05 -7.96 5.87
N TYR A 188 -11.70 -8.97 6.44
CA TYR A 188 -11.01 -10.12 7.02
C TYR A 188 -10.22 -10.89 5.96
N ASN A 189 -10.87 -11.23 4.86
CA ASN A 189 -10.25 -11.99 3.78
C ASN A 189 -9.16 -11.15 3.08
N PHE A 190 -9.38 -9.84 2.91
CA PHE A 190 -8.37 -8.94 2.35
C PHE A 190 -7.15 -8.82 3.27
N ALA A 191 -7.34 -8.70 4.58
CA ALA A 191 -6.25 -8.69 5.56
C ALA A 191 -5.48 -10.03 5.58
N SER A 192 -6.18 -11.15 5.33
CA SER A 192 -5.55 -12.47 5.27
C SER A 192 -4.49 -12.57 4.17
N ILE A 193 -4.67 -11.88 3.03
CA ILE A 193 -3.69 -11.86 1.94
C ILE A 193 -2.38 -11.22 2.40
N PHE A 194 -2.43 -10.07 3.06
CA PHE A 194 -1.24 -9.44 3.63
C PHE A 194 -0.54 -10.34 4.66
N LYS A 195 -1.31 -11.05 5.48
CA LYS A 195 -0.77 -12.00 6.46
C LYS A 195 -0.09 -13.19 5.79
N GLU A 196 -0.69 -13.77 4.75
CA GLU A 196 -0.16 -14.89 3.98
C GLU A 196 1.14 -14.49 3.26
N LEU A 197 1.25 -13.24 2.80
CA LEU A 197 2.48 -12.67 2.24
C LEU A 197 3.57 -12.38 3.27
N GLY A 198 3.30 -12.55 4.57
CA GLY A 198 4.26 -12.30 5.64
C GLY A 198 4.38 -10.84 6.08
N CYS A 199 3.39 -10.00 5.77
CA CYS A 199 3.40 -8.62 6.26
C CYS A 199 3.25 -8.57 7.77
N ARG A 200 4.11 -7.78 8.43
CA ARG A 200 4.01 -7.51 9.87
C ARG A 200 2.91 -6.52 10.22
N LYS A 201 2.67 -5.57 9.33
CA LYS A 201 1.63 -4.55 9.43
C LYS A 201 0.99 -4.33 8.06
N ALA A 202 -0.28 -3.96 8.03
CA ALA A 202 -0.96 -3.55 6.80
C ALA A 202 -2.05 -2.53 7.09
N LEU A 203 -2.28 -1.62 6.15
CA LEU A 203 -3.23 -0.53 6.22
C LEU A 203 -4.13 -0.55 4.99
N TYR A 204 -5.42 -0.40 5.19
CA TYR A 204 -6.38 -0.13 4.14
C TYR A 204 -6.28 1.33 3.69
N LEU A 205 -6.20 1.56 2.38
CA LEU A 205 -6.03 2.90 1.85
C LEU A 205 -7.38 3.54 1.46
N ASP A 206 -8.06 2.99 0.45
CA ASP A 206 -9.43 3.38 0.14
C ASP A 206 -10.04 2.43 -0.91
N GLY A 207 -11.09 1.70 -0.55
CA GLY A 207 -11.59 0.63 -1.39
C GLY A 207 -12.64 1.03 -2.41
N PHE A 208 -13.57 1.89 -2.06
CA PHE A 208 -14.72 2.16 -2.90
C PHE A 208 -14.34 2.71 -4.29
N VAL A 209 -13.22 3.41 -4.37
CA VAL A 209 -12.70 4.02 -5.60
C VAL A 209 -11.39 3.38 -6.07
N SER A 210 -11.05 2.17 -5.59
CA SER A 210 -9.76 1.52 -5.87
C SER A 210 -9.44 1.45 -7.36
N ARG A 211 -8.26 1.96 -7.71
CA ARG A 211 -7.65 1.85 -9.04
C ARG A 211 -6.17 1.58 -8.89
N THR A 212 -5.64 0.80 -9.81
CA THR A 212 -4.22 0.50 -9.89
C THR A 212 -3.75 0.51 -11.33
N TYR A 213 -2.61 1.13 -11.56
CA TYR A 213 -1.85 1.11 -12.80
C TYR A 213 -0.55 0.33 -12.56
N TYR A 214 -0.40 -0.79 -13.24
CA TYR A 214 0.78 -1.64 -13.17
C TYR A 214 0.99 -2.36 -14.50
N PRO A 215 1.63 -1.70 -15.50
CA PRO A 215 1.81 -2.23 -16.86
C PRO A 215 2.58 -3.54 -16.89
N GLU A 216 3.63 -3.71 -16.08
CA GLU A 216 4.42 -4.93 -16.02
C GLU A 216 3.56 -6.15 -15.62
N GLY A 217 2.58 -5.95 -14.75
CA GLY A 217 1.59 -6.95 -14.35
C GLY A 217 0.38 -7.03 -15.29
N ASN A 218 0.41 -6.38 -16.47
CA ASN A 218 -0.72 -6.30 -17.42
C ASN A 218 -2.02 -5.78 -16.78
N TRP A 219 -1.90 -4.86 -15.80
CA TRP A 219 -3.04 -4.26 -15.15
C TRP A 219 -3.01 -2.74 -15.31
N ILE A 220 -3.91 -2.20 -16.12
CA ILE A 220 -3.90 -0.78 -16.51
C ILE A 220 -5.27 -0.17 -16.27
N GLN A 221 -5.38 0.66 -15.25
CA GLN A 221 -6.51 1.54 -14.99
C GLN A 221 -5.98 2.97 -14.92
N ASN A 222 -6.46 3.85 -15.79
CA ASN A 222 -6.01 5.24 -15.90
C ASN A 222 -7.00 6.23 -15.32
N ASP A 223 -8.24 5.81 -15.12
CA ASP A 223 -9.34 6.61 -14.57
C ASP A 223 -9.17 6.90 -13.08
N GLY A 224 -10.16 7.55 -12.50
CA GLY A 224 -10.28 7.83 -11.08
C GLY A 224 -10.81 9.23 -10.80
N ASP A 225 -11.19 9.45 -9.54
CA ASP A 225 -11.49 10.77 -8.95
C ASP A 225 -11.02 10.73 -7.49
N PHE A 226 -9.68 10.81 -7.30
CA PHE A 226 -9.02 10.59 -6.02
C PHE A 226 -8.60 11.88 -5.34
N GLY A 227 -8.29 11.77 -4.05
CA GLY A 227 -7.47 12.74 -3.35
C GLY A 227 -6.00 12.50 -3.64
N VAL A 228 -5.37 11.64 -2.85
CA VAL A 228 -3.94 11.33 -2.97
C VAL A 228 -3.71 10.04 -3.73
N MET A 229 -2.56 9.96 -4.40
CA MET A 229 -2.07 8.76 -5.07
C MET A 229 -0.67 8.42 -4.58
N ILE A 230 -0.34 7.14 -4.61
CA ILE A 230 1.02 6.62 -4.41
C ILE A 230 1.48 6.09 -5.75
N GLY A 231 2.69 6.44 -6.16
CA GLY A 231 3.26 5.97 -7.42
C GLY A 231 4.74 5.65 -7.32
N ILE A 232 5.21 4.87 -8.28
CA ILE A 232 6.62 4.57 -8.49
C ILE A 232 7.00 5.14 -9.85
N THR A 233 8.11 5.87 -9.86
CA THR A 233 8.60 6.53 -11.07
C THR A 233 10.05 6.15 -11.35
N GLU A 234 10.39 6.04 -12.64
CA GLU A 234 11.75 5.83 -13.12
C GLU A 234 12.15 6.95 -14.08
N SER A 235 13.45 7.25 -14.18
CA SER A 235 13.94 8.16 -15.21
C SER A 235 13.74 7.52 -16.58
N LYS A 236 13.28 8.29 -17.57
CA LYS A 236 13.23 7.82 -18.96
C LYS A 236 14.62 7.39 -19.41
N LYS A 237 14.66 6.25 -20.08
CA LYS A 237 15.90 5.70 -20.66
C LYS A 237 16.22 6.38 -21.98
#